data_f47e6397f02101019db36f1c8a01ac96
#
_entry.id   f47e6397f02101019db36f1c8a01ac96
#
_cell.length_a   1.000
_cell.length_b   1.000
_cell.length_c   1.000
_cell.angle_alpha   90.00
_cell.angle_beta   90.00
_cell.angle_gamma   90.00
#
_symmetry.space_group_name_H-M   'P 1'
#
loop_
_entity.id
_entity.type
_entity.pdbx_description
1 polymer ?
#
loop_
_entity_poly.entity_id
_entity_poly.type
_entity_poly.pdbx_seq_one_letter_code
_entity_poly.pdbx_strand_id
1 'polypeptide(L)'
;MVKLLVILIAVLVCFILYKNKTEKVNNKKGKSNSNSLYYLHIISGVVITFIATIHAIGKFKVAQLGMILTGGIALLLLYIQIINGLFLRKNYNSGLKRVHKIIPIIIVFCIVGHVFVAKMI
;
A
#
# COMPACT_ATOMS: atom_id res chain seq x y z
N MET A 1 7.95 -1.48 -18.24
CA MET A 1 6.62 -1.54 -17.62
C MET A 1 6.64 -1.35 -16.09
N VAL A 2 7.49 -2.05 -15.33
CA VAL A 2 7.55 -1.92 -13.85
C VAL A 2 7.87 -0.49 -13.37
N LYS A 3 8.76 0.24 -14.05
CA LYS A 3 9.09 1.64 -13.71
C LYS A 3 7.87 2.57 -13.76
N LEU A 4 7.01 2.38 -14.77
CA LEU A 4 5.80 3.18 -14.94
C LEU A 4 4.77 2.90 -13.82
N LEU A 5 4.65 1.64 -13.41
CA LEU A 5 3.75 1.21 -12.34
C LEU A 5 4.17 1.79 -10.98
N VAL A 6 5.47 1.77 -10.66
CA VAL A 6 6.01 2.36 -9.42
C VAL A 6 5.78 3.87 -9.37
N ILE A 7 5.99 4.57 -10.49
CA ILE A 7 5.73 6.00 -10.60
C ILE A 7 4.23 6.28 -10.42
N LEU A 8 3.36 5.47 -11.04
CA LEU A 8 1.90 5.62 -10.93
C LEU A 8 1.43 5.44 -9.48
N ILE A 9 1.96 4.44 -8.78
CA ILE A 9 1.66 4.19 -7.36
C ILE A 9 2.16 5.34 -6.49
N ALA A 10 3.37 5.84 -6.71
CA ALA A 10 3.93 6.98 -5.97
C ALA A 10 3.08 8.25 -6.19
N VAL A 11 2.67 8.52 -7.42
CA VAL A 11 1.80 9.65 -7.76
C VAL A 11 0.43 9.50 -7.10
N LEU A 12 -0.14 8.31 -7.10
CA LEU A 12 -1.45 8.03 -6.48
C LEU A 12 -1.40 8.23 -4.96
N VAL A 13 -0.33 7.77 -4.30
CA VAL A 13 -0.09 7.97 -2.87
C VAL A 13 0.11 9.46 -2.56
N CYS A 14 0.93 10.18 -3.33
CA CYS A 14 1.12 11.62 -3.18
C CYS A 14 -0.18 12.40 -3.40
N PHE A 15 -1.00 12.01 -4.39
CA PHE A 15 -2.30 12.65 -4.67
C PHE A 15 -3.29 12.45 -3.51
N ILE A 16 -3.34 11.24 -2.92
CA ILE A 16 -4.19 10.94 -1.76
C ILE A 16 -3.74 11.75 -0.55
N LEU A 17 -2.44 11.85 -0.30
CA LEU A 17 -1.89 12.64 0.81
C LEU A 17 -2.13 14.14 0.61
N TYR A 18 -1.98 14.66 -0.61
CA TYR A 18 -2.24 16.05 -0.95
C TYR A 18 -3.72 16.40 -0.78
N LYS A 19 -4.63 15.55 -1.26
CA LYS A 19 -6.08 15.76 -1.13
C LYS A 19 -6.54 15.76 0.34
N ASN A 20 -5.98 14.87 1.17
CA ASN A 20 -6.24 14.85 2.62
C ASN A 20 -5.80 16.14 3.32
N LYS A 21 -4.74 16.79 2.84
CA LYS A 21 -4.26 18.06 3.41
C LYS A 21 -5.19 19.23 3.04
N THR A 22 -5.67 19.28 1.81
CA THR A 22 -6.57 20.35 1.32
C THR A 22 -8.00 20.24 1.89
N GLU A 23 -8.51 19.02 2.10
CA GLU A 23 -9.83 18.84 2.71
C GLU A 23 -9.89 19.21 4.19
N LYS A 24 -8.79 19.05 4.95
CA LYS A 24 -8.70 19.53 6.34
C LYS A 24 -8.87 21.04 6.46
N VAL A 25 -8.52 21.79 5.43
CA VAL A 25 -8.65 23.26 5.39
C VAL A 25 -10.06 23.68 5.03
N ASN A 26 -10.78 22.91 4.20
CA ASN A 26 -12.10 23.28 3.70
C ASN A 26 -13.29 22.68 4.48
N ASN A 27 -13.06 21.74 5.39
CA ASN A 27 -14.13 20.95 6.01
C ASN A 27 -14.66 21.52 7.34
N LYS A 28 -14.96 22.83 7.38
CA LYS A 28 -15.93 23.33 8.37
C LYS A 28 -17.39 23.17 7.94
N LYS A 29 -17.66 22.69 6.72
CA LYS A 29 -19.02 22.46 6.20
C LYS A 29 -19.06 21.18 5.34
N GLY A 30 -19.55 20.05 5.87
CA GLY A 30 -20.07 18.96 5.03
C GLY A 30 -19.58 17.54 5.35
N LYS A 31 -20.44 16.80 6.02
CA LYS A 31 -20.29 15.38 6.42
C LYS A 31 -20.31 14.37 5.27
N SER A 32 -20.46 14.80 4.01
CA SER A 32 -20.77 13.94 2.85
C SER A 32 -19.56 13.35 2.12
N ASN A 33 -18.40 13.98 2.17
CA ASN A 33 -17.21 13.55 1.37
C ASN A 33 -16.32 12.51 2.03
N SER A 34 -16.51 12.22 3.30
CA SER A 34 -15.70 11.27 4.07
C SER A 34 -15.80 9.82 3.55
N ASN A 35 -16.98 9.43 3.06
CA ASN A 35 -17.22 8.05 2.61
C ASN A 35 -16.52 7.72 1.28
N SER A 36 -16.49 8.65 0.34
CA SER A 36 -15.88 8.42 -0.98
C SER A 36 -14.37 8.16 -0.90
N LEU A 37 -13.64 8.95 -0.09
CA LEU A 37 -12.19 8.77 0.11
C LEU A 37 -11.86 7.46 0.82
N TYR A 38 -12.72 7.05 1.74
CA TYR A 38 -12.57 5.79 2.42
C TYR A 38 -12.67 4.59 1.46
N TYR A 39 -13.70 4.57 0.59
CA TYR A 39 -13.85 3.51 -0.42
C TYR A 39 -12.71 3.52 -1.42
N LEU A 40 -12.25 4.69 -1.86
CA LEU A 40 -11.11 4.81 -2.76
C LEU A 40 -9.84 4.22 -2.14
N HIS A 41 -9.60 4.47 -0.85
CA HIS A 41 -8.45 3.91 -0.12
C HIS A 41 -8.51 2.38 -0.06
N ILE A 42 -9.68 1.79 0.24
CA ILE A 42 -9.84 0.33 0.29
C ILE A 42 -9.62 -0.28 -1.09
N ILE A 43 -10.30 0.25 -2.12
CA ILE A 43 -10.21 -0.27 -3.49
C ILE A 43 -8.76 -0.21 -3.99
N SER A 44 -8.07 0.91 -3.78
CA SER A 44 -6.66 1.04 -4.18
C SER A 44 -5.76 0.04 -3.48
N GLY A 45 -5.94 -0.21 -2.18
CA GLY A 45 -5.19 -1.20 -1.43
C GLY A 45 -5.40 -2.62 -1.96
N VAL A 46 -6.65 -3.00 -2.24
CA VAL A 46 -6.99 -4.32 -2.81
C VAL A 46 -6.39 -4.47 -4.21
N VAL A 47 -6.53 -3.48 -5.09
CA VAL A 47 -5.99 -3.52 -6.46
C VAL A 47 -4.47 -3.64 -6.45
N ILE A 48 -3.77 -2.86 -5.61
CA ILE A 48 -2.30 -2.93 -5.48
C ILE A 48 -1.87 -4.32 -5.04
N THR A 49 -2.53 -4.89 -4.03
CA THR A 49 -2.20 -6.22 -3.51
C THR A 49 -2.46 -7.30 -4.56
N PHE A 50 -3.54 -7.20 -5.32
CA PHE A 50 -3.85 -8.12 -6.41
C PHE A 50 -2.77 -8.09 -7.50
N ILE A 51 -2.36 -6.89 -7.96
CA ILE A 51 -1.30 -6.73 -8.95
C ILE A 51 0.04 -7.29 -8.41
N ALA A 52 0.37 -7.01 -7.14
CA ALA A 52 1.58 -7.53 -6.51
C ALA A 52 1.57 -9.07 -6.44
N THR A 53 0.41 -9.68 -6.18
CA THR A 53 0.25 -11.14 -6.16
C THR A 53 0.47 -11.75 -7.54
N ILE A 54 -0.14 -11.20 -8.60
CA ILE A 54 0.08 -11.65 -9.98
C ILE A 54 1.56 -11.52 -10.36
N HIS A 55 2.19 -10.41 -9.99
CA HIS A 55 3.62 -10.19 -10.22
C HIS A 55 4.48 -11.26 -9.52
N ALA A 56 4.19 -11.56 -8.26
CA ALA A 56 4.90 -12.56 -7.49
C ALA A 56 4.78 -13.96 -8.11
N ILE A 57 3.57 -14.37 -8.49
CA ILE A 57 3.31 -15.66 -9.16
C ILE A 57 4.07 -15.75 -10.49
N GLY A 58 3.99 -14.70 -11.32
CA GLY A 58 4.64 -14.68 -12.62
C GLY A 58 6.17 -14.72 -12.57
N LYS A 59 6.77 -14.23 -11.47
CA LYS A 59 8.23 -14.20 -11.29
C LYS A 59 8.79 -15.34 -10.45
N PHE A 60 7.95 -16.12 -9.79
CA PHE A 60 8.38 -17.13 -8.82
C PHE A 60 9.39 -18.15 -9.40
N LYS A 61 9.18 -18.58 -10.65
CA LYS A 61 10.04 -19.60 -11.30
C LYS A 61 11.43 -19.09 -11.70
N VAL A 62 11.58 -17.77 -11.93
CA VAL A 62 12.81 -17.17 -12.47
C VAL A 62 13.50 -16.25 -11.46
N ALA A 63 12.89 -16.05 -10.29
CA ALA A 63 13.43 -15.16 -9.27
C ALA A 63 14.49 -15.87 -8.43
N GLN A 64 15.58 -15.16 -8.16
CA GLN A 64 16.59 -15.63 -7.20
C GLN A 64 16.08 -15.48 -5.75
N LEU A 65 16.67 -16.24 -4.83
CA LEU A 65 16.24 -16.31 -3.43
C LEU A 65 16.12 -14.91 -2.78
N GLY A 66 17.05 -14.01 -3.02
CA GLY A 66 17.00 -12.64 -2.48
C GLY A 66 15.78 -11.85 -2.94
N MET A 67 15.39 -12.00 -4.22
CA MET A 67 14.18 -11.37 -4.76
C MET A 67 12.90 -11.99 -4.19
N ILE A 68 12.89 -13.33 -4.01
CA ILE A 68 11.75 -14.04 -3.41
C ILE A 68 11.54 -13.58 -1.97
N LEU A 69 12.60 -13.49 -1.18
CA LEU A 69 12.53 -13.08 0.23
C LEU A 69 12.05 -11.63 0.36
N THR A 70 12.67 -10.68 -0.34
CA THR A 70 12.33 -9.26 -0.23
C THR A 70 10.92 -8.96 -0.79
N GLY A 71 10.57 -9.55 -1.93
CA GLY A 71 9.24 -9.42 -2.53
C GLY A 71 8.16 -10.14 -1.73
N GLY A 72 8.47 -11.32 -1.18
CA GLY A 72 7.57 -12.10 -0.34
C GLY A 72 7.23 -11.38 0.97
N ILE A 73 8.21 -10.77 1.64
CA ILE A 73 7.99 -9.96 2.84
C ILE A 73 7.10 -8.76 2.51
N ALA A 74 7.37 -8.04 1.43
CA ALA A 74 6.54 -6.90 1.02
C ALA A 74 5.10 -7.32 0.74
N LEU A 75 4.89 -8.45 0.05
CA LEU A 75 3.56 -8.99 -0.24
C LEU A 75 2.82 -9.41 1.03
N LEU A 76 3.50 -10.09 1.96
CA LEU A 76 2.94 -10.47 3.26
C LEU A 76 2.47 -9.23 4.04
N LEU A 77 3.28 -8.18 4.08
CA LEU A 77 2.93 -6.94 4.75
C LEU A 77 1.72 -6.24 4.10
N LEU A 78 1.56 -6.33 2.77
CA LEU A 78 0.37 -5.83 2.09
C LEU A 78 -0.89 -6.58 2.53
N TYR A 79 -0.86 -7.91 2.65
CA TYR A 79 -1.99 -8.68 3.17
C TYR A 79 -2.31 -8.31 4.63
N ILE A 80 -1.30 -8.21 5.50
CA ILE A 80 -1.46 -7.79 6.88
C ILE A 80 -2.11 -6.39 6.93
N GLN A 81 -1.72 -5.48 6.06
CA GLN A 81 -2.26 -4.12 5.98
C GLN A 81 -3.75 -4.10 5.63
N ILE A 82 -4.20 -4.96 4.69
CA ILE A 82 -5.62 -5.10 4.34
C ILE A 82 -6.40 -5.65 5.54
N ILE A 83 -5.92 -6.74 6.14
CA ILE A 83 -6.58 -7.38 7.28
C ILE A 83 -6.70 -6.38 8.44
N ASN A 84 -5.62 -5.67 8.77
CA ASN A 84 -5.62 -4.67 9.81
C ASN A 84 -6.60 -3.51 9.51
N GLY A 85 -6.70 -3.07 8.25
CA GLY A 85 -7.67 -2.07 7.83
C GLY A 85 -9.13 -2.53 8.01
N LEU A 86 -9.42 -3.80 7.70
CA LEU A 86 -10.75 -4.39 7.90
C LEU A 86 -11.10 -4.51 9.40
N PHE A 87 -10.13 -4.92 10.24
CA PHE A 87 -10.33 -4.96 11.70
C PHE A 87 -10.57 -3.57 12.28
N LEU A 88 -9.85 -2.54 11.85
CA LEU A 88 -10.06 -1.16 12.29
C LEU A 88 -11.46 -0.63 11.95
N ARG A 89 -12.05 -1.11 10.86
CA ARG A 89 -13.43 -0.78 10.50
C ARG A 89 -14.43 -1.35 11.49
N LYS A 90 -14.21 -2.61 11.94
CA LYS A 90 -15.14 -3.33 12.81
C LYS A 90 -14.98 -2.92 14.28
N ASN A 91 -13.73 -2.80 14.72
CA ASN A 91 -13.39 -2.50 16.11
C ASN A 91 -12.29 -1.42 16.14
N TYR A 92 -12.67 -0.19 16.51
CA TYR A 92 -11.68 0.87 16.65
C TYR A 92 -10.74 0.58 17.83
N ASN A 93 -9.46 0.46 17.52
CA ASN A 93 -8.40 0.28 18.52
C ASN A 93 -7.22 1.23 18.17
N SER A 94 -6.79 2.01 19.14
CA SER A 94 -5.70 2.97 18.97
C SER A 94 -4.36 2.31 18.60
N GLY A 95 -4.10 1.11 19.15
CA GLY A 95 -2.92 0.30 18.84
C GLY A 95 -2.95 -0.16 17.37
N LEU A 96 -4.05 -0.75 16.91
CA LEU A 96 -4.23 -1.17 15.51
C LEU A 96 -4.13 0.01 14.54
N LYS A 97 -4.66 1.18 14.92
CA LYS A 97 -4.53 2.41 14.11
C LYS A 97 -3.07 2.84 13.95
N ARG A 98 -2.27 2.72 15.02
CA ARG A 98 -0.83 3.03 14.98
C ARG A 98 -0.11 2.05 14.06
N VAL A 99 -0.36 0.76 14.20
CA VAL A 99 0.20 -0.31 13.35
C VAL A 99 -0.18 -0.06 11.88
N HIS A 100 -1.45 0.24 11.59
CA HIS A 100 -1.93 0.55 10.23
C HIS A 100 -1.23 1.76 9.59
N LYS A 101 -0.74 2.70 10.39
CA LYS A 101 0.03 3.86 9.91
C LYS A 101 1.51 3.55 9.67
N ILE A 102 2.09 2.62 10.45
CA ILE A 102 3.52 2.29 10.40
C ILE A 102 3.81 1.30 9.27
N ILE A 103 2.97 0.27 9.10
CA ILE A 103 3.18 -0.79 8.10
C ILE A 103 3.41 -0.23 6.68
N PRO A 104 2.69 0.76 6.15
CA PRO A 104 2.94 1.31 4.81
C PRO A 104 4.36 1.87 4.65
N ILE A 105 4.92 2.45 5.70
CA ILE A 105 6.30 2.97 5.67
C ILE A 105 7.27 1.80 5.50
N ILE A 106 7.08 0.71 6.25
CA ILE A 106 7.90 -0.50 6.14
C ILE A 106 7.76 -1.12 4.75
N ILE A 107 6.53 -1.18 4.20
CA ILE A 107 6.28 -1.69 2.85
C ILE A 107 7.08 -0.90 1.81
N VAL A 108 7.10 0.43 1.90
CA VAL A 108 7.88 1.26 0.97
C VAL A 108 9.37 0.90 1.03
N PHE A 109 9.95 0.75 2.23
CA PHE A 109 11.35 0.31 2.38
C PHE A 109 11.58 -1.09 1.80
N CYS A 110 10.67 -2.03 2.02
CA CYS A 110 10.77 -3.38 1.45
C CYS A 110 10.71 -3.35 -0.08
N ILE A 111 9.84 -2.53 -0.67
CA ILE A 111 9.74 -2.38 -2.13
C ILE A 111 11.02 -1.77 -2.71
N VAL A 112 11.56 -0.73 -2.08
CA VAL A 112 12.84 -0.12 -2.50
C VAL A 112 13.97 -1.14 -2.44
N GLY A 113 14.08 -1.89 -1.35
CA GLY A 113 15.05 -2.97 -1.20
C GLY A 113 14.89 -4.07 -2.25
N HIS A 114 13.64 -4.48 -2.54
CA HIS A 114 13.34 -5.46 -3.58
C HIS A 114 13.80 -5.00 -4.97
N VAL A 115 13.51 -3.74 -5.32
CA VAL A 115 13.94 -3.16 -6.61
C VAL A 115 15.46 -3.05 -6.68
N PHE A 116 16.12 -2.72 -5.58
CA PHE A 116 17.58 -2.65 -5.51
C PHE A 116 18.22 -4.02 -5.73
N VAL A 117 17.77 -5.03 -5.01
CA VAL A 117 18.23 -6.43 -5.17
C VAL A 117 17.99 -6.91 -6.60
N ALA A 118 16.82 -6.63 -7.19
CA ALA A 118 16.50 -7.02 -8.57
C ALA A 118 17.38 -6.34 -9.64
N LYS A 119 18.06 -5.25 -9.32
CA LYS A 119 19.00 -4.58 -10.23
C LYS A 119 20.45 -5.04 -10.08
N MET A 120 20.79 -5.61 -8.91
CA MET A 120 22.15 -6.09 -8.64
C MET A 120 22.40 -7.51 -9.17
N ILE A 121 21.35 -8.21 -9.54
CA ILE A 121 21.34 -9.57 -10.07
C ILE A 121 21.08 -9.50 -11.59
#